data_d171cd6de5f4db4434f7716c51d7156f
#
_entry.id   d171cd6de5f4db4434f7716c51d7156f
#
_cell.length_a   1.000
_cell.length_b   1.000
_cell.length_c   1.000
_cell.angle_alpha   90.00
_cell.angle_beta   90.00
_cell.angle_gamma   90.00
#
_symmetry.space_group_name_H-M   'P 1'
#
loop_
_entity.id
_entity.type
_entity.pdbx_description
1 polymer ?
#
loop_
_entity_poly.entity_id
_entity_poly.type
_entity_poly.pdbx_seq_one_letter_code
_entity_poly.pdbx_strand_id
1 'polypeptide(L)'
;MAATKGLSASKRFVRTRLRTGLVRSRNSLVPAIQMTVCAVGAYAFAEYVLGHQGPLFAATSSLIALGFSRDPRLRRVIEVGLGCTLGIVVGDLLLHWLGAGIWQAAVVLLFSILLARFLDSGTIFTTQLGLQSLLVVLLPAPAGGPFTRSLDAVVGGVFALLVTVLMPKDPRREPRKDIRKILDELAEILRDCAKAMIDSDSTAAWHALIRGRNCQGLVDRMRQTLRASGEVATLAPAHRRHRDELAGLEHSLEYIDLALRNSRVFARRLTSAINHAALSDEAIDNIAEVLQETAAAIDELTLGLAEQNDGARRAHMRRARTELTMVASRVHPKMLDVQRLEGEAVVMLFRPLLVDLLEASGLDPEEARSVLPRL
;
A
#
# COMPACT_ATOMS: atom_id res chain seq x y z
N MET A 1 1.42 5.42 -47.37
CA MET A 1 0.41 5.12 -46.34
C MET A 1 0.98 4.66 -44.97
N ALA A 2 2.24 4.21 -44.91
CA ALA A 2 2.88 3.80 -43.63
C ALA A 2 3.40 4.97 -42.78
N ALA A 3 3.87 6.06 -43.39
CA ALA A 3 4.44 7.22 -42.68
C ALA A 3 3.40 8.04 -41.87
N THR A 4 2.14 8.07 -42.31
CA THR A 4 1.08 8.80 -41.60
C THR A 4 0.57 8.07 -40.34
N LYS A 5 0.65 6.73 -40.29
CA LYS A 5 0.31 5.93 -39.10
C LYS A 5 1.35 6.09 -37.99
N GLY A 6 2.63 6.26 -38.33
CA GLY A 6 3.70 6.48 -37.32
C GLY A 6 3.58 7.84 -36.62
N LEU A 7 3.24 8.89 -37.37
CA LEU A 7 3.06 10.24 -36.81
C LEU A 7 1.84 10.35 -35.88
N SER A 8 0.76 9.64 -36.18
CA SER A 8 -0.44 9.62 -35.32
C SER A 8 -0.23 8.84 -34.02
N ALA A 9 0.53 7.74 -34.07
CA ALA A 9 0.90 6.94 -32.90
C ALA A 9 1.85 7.73 -31.95
N SER A 10 2.83 8.42 -32.51
CA SER A 10 3.75 9.29 -31.76
C SER A 10 3.02 10.46 -31.08
N LYS A 11 2.11 11.14 -31.80
CA LYS A 11 1.30 12.23 -31.22
C LYS A 11 0.38 11.73 -30.10
N ARG A 12 -0.22 10.55 -30.24
CA ARG A 12 -1.05 9.93 -29.21
C ARG A 12 -0.23 9.55 -27.98
N PHE A 13 0.96 8.98 -28.18
CA PHE A 13 1.90 8.63 -27.11
C PHE A 13 2.32 9.87 -26.32
N VAL A 14 2.75 10.94 -27.00
CA VAL A 14 3.15 12.21 -26.38
C VAL A 14 1.97 12.84 -25.60
N ARG A 15 0.78 12.87 -26.20
CA ARG A 15 -0.43 13.42 -25.54
C ARG A 15 -0.82 12.62 -24.29
N THR A 16 -0.73 11.31 -24.34
CA THR A 16 -1.00 10.43 -23.19
C THR A 16 0.05 10.67 -22.10
N ARG A 17 1.32 10.76 -22.46
CA ARG A 17 2.40 11.03 -21.52
C ARG A 17 2.31 12.41 -20.87
N LEU A 18 1.97 13.44 -21.64
CA LEU A 18 1.71 14.79 -21.12
C LEU A 18 0.52 14.83 -20.16
N ARG A 19 -0.61 14.17 -20.53
CA ARG A 19 -1.78 14.08 -19.65
C ARG A 19 -1.47 13.35 -18.35
N THR A 20 -0.73 12.26 -18.44
CA THR A 20 -0.29 11.50 -17.24
C THR A 20 0.69 12.32 -16.40
N GLY A 21 1.59 13.09 -17.05
CA GLY A 21 2.50 14.01 -16.39
C GLY A 21 1.77 15.12 -15.63
N LEU A 22 0.80 15.78 -16.27
CA LEU A 22 -0.02 16.83 -15.64
C LEU A 22 -0.83 16.31 -14.46
N VAL A 23 -1.43 15.13 -14.58
CA VAL A 23 -2.15 14.47 -13.44
C VAL A 23 -1.20 14.17 -12.29
N ARG A 24 0.00 13.66 -12.58
CA ARG A 24 1.03 13.42 -11.56
C ARG A 24 1.50 14.70 -10.89
N SER A 25 1.79 15.75 -11.68
CA SER A 25 2.17 17.06 -11.15
C SER A 25 1.07 17.65 -10.24
N ARG A 26 -0.18 17.64 -10.69
CA ARG A 26 -1.31 18.12 -9.89
C ARG A 26 -1.46 17.34 -8.57
N ASN A 27 -1.31 16.02 -8.61
CA ASN A 27 -1.38 15.16 -7.41
C ASN A 27 -0.17 15.33 -6.48
N SER A 28 0.95 15.85 -7.01
CA SER A 28 2.18 16.11 -6.25
C SER A 28 2.31 17.55 -5.78
N LEU A 29 1.35 18.45 -6.11
CA LEU A 29 1.44 19.86 -5.80
C LEU A 29 1.52 20.12 -4.29
N VAL A 30 0.65 19.51 -3.50
CA VAL A 30 0.62 19.65 -2.03
C VAL A 30 1.93 19.14 -1.39
N PRO A 31 2.41 17.92 -1.70
CA PRO A 31 3.72 17.48 -1.23
C PRO A 31 4.87 18.40 -1.66
N ALA A 32 4.86 18.89 -2.89
CA ALA A 32 5.90 19.82 -3.38
C ALA A 32 5.91 21.13 -2.59
N ILE A 33 4.75 21.74 -2.34
CA ILE A 33 4.63 22.93 -1.50
C ILE A 33 5.13 22.66 -0.09
N GLN A 34 4.75 21.52 0.52
CA GLN A 34 5.22 21.14 1.86
C GLN A 34 6.74 21.03 1.90
N MET A 35 7.36 20.36 0.92
CA MET A 35 8.82 20.22 0.82
C MET A 35 9.50 21.58 0.63
N THR A 36 8.94 22.44 -0.22
CA THR A 36 9.48 23.78 -0.47
C THR A 36 9.41 24.62 0.79
N VAL A 37 8.26 24.69 1.45
CA VAL A 37 8.08 25.46 2.70
C VAL A 37 9.00 24.95 3.81
N CYS A 38 9.16 23.64 3.93
CA CYS A 38 10.04 23.04 4.92
C CYS A 38 11.52 23.38 4.64
N ALA A 39 11.98 23.22 3.39
CA ALA A 39 13.37 23.47 3.02
C ALA A 39 13.73 24.94 3.15
N VAL A 40 12.87 25.84 2.63
CA VAL A 40 13.08 27.29 2.74
C VAL A 40 12.95 27.76 4.20
N GLY A 41 12.01 27.20 4.97
CA GLY A 41 11.84 27.50 6.38
C GLY A 41 13.05 27.06 7.23
N ALA A 42 13.58 25.87 6.99
CA ALA A 42 14.80 25.40 7.66
C ALA A 42 16.03 26.26 7.32
N TYR A 43 16.17 26.62 6.03
CA TYR A 43 17.22 27.53 5.56
C TYR A 43 17.10 28.90 6.24
N ALA A 44 15.94 29.53 6.17
CA ALA A 44 15.69 30.85 6.75
C ALA A 44 15.92 30.85 8.27
N PHE A 45 15.49 29.80 8.96
CA PHE A 45 15.74 29.67 10.41
C PHE A 45 17.24 29.61 10.72
N ALA A 46 17.99 28.78 9.98
CA ALA A 46 19.44 28.69 10.20
C ALA A 46 20.18 30.00 9.84
N GLU A 47 19.74 30.73 8.81
CA GLU A 47 20.34 31.99 8.40
C GLU A 47 20.00 33.14 9.35
N TYR A 48 18.69 33.35 9.65
CA TYR A 48 18.25 34.54 10.39
C TYR A 48 18.26 34.36 11.91
N VAL A 49 18.08 33.12 12.41
CA VAL A 49 18.01 32.86 13.87
C VAL A 49 19.36 32.39 14.40
N LEU A 50 20.07 31.48 13.68
CA LEU A 50 21.36 30.98 14.10
C LEU A 50 22.53 31.82 13.56
N GLY A 51 22.29 32.70 12.59
CA GLY A 51 23.32 33.56 11.98
C GLY A 51 24.29 32.82 11.06
N HIS A 52 23.92 31.62 10.57
CA HIS A 52 24.77 30.86 9.68
C HIS A 52 24.75 31.43 8.27
N GLN A 53 25.90 31.52 7.61
CA GLN A 53 25.99 32.00 6.25
C GLN A 53 25.80 30.89 5.22
N GLY A 54 24.74 30.98 4.42
CA GLY A 54 24.43 30.04 3.36
C GLY A 54 24.18 28.59 3.86
N PRO A 55 23.23 28.35 4.78
CA PRO A 55 23.01 27.07 5.45
C PRO A 55 22.34 26.02 4.51
N LEU A 56 23.04 25.64 3.43
CA LEU A 56 22.56 24.69 2.42
C LEU A 56 22.20 23.34 3.01
N PHE A 57 22.91 22.91 4.06
CA PHE A 57 22.66 21.61 4.69
C PHE A 57 21.34 21.57 5.47
N ALA A 58 20.81 22.69 5.95
CA ALA A 58 19.50 22.77 6.55
C ALA A 58 18.38 22.52 5.49
N ALA A 59 18.51 23.17 4.34
CA ALA A 59 17.55 22.97 3.25
C ALA A 59 17.63 21.57 2.65
N THR A 60 18.84 21.07 2.33
CA THR A 60 19.03 19.76 1.70
C THR A 60 18.64 18.62 2.61
N SER A 61 19.01 18.67 3.90
CA SER A 61 18.64 17.67 4.91
C SER A 61 17.13 17.57 5.07
N SER A 62 16.42 18.71 5.16
CA SER A 62 14.96 18.72 5.27
C SER A 62 14.27 18.20 4.01
N LEU A 63 14.78 18.59 2.81
CA LEU A 63 14.26 18.14 1.52
C LEU A 63 14.39 16.62 1.34
N ILE A 64 15.56 16.08 1.69
CA ILE A 64 15.85 14.65 1.56
C ILE A 64 15.04 13.85 2.59
N ALA A 65 14.95 14.34 3.83
CA ALA A 65 14.19 13.68 4.90
C ALA A 65 12.70 13.59 4.57
N LEU A 66 12.07 14.68 4.10
CA LEU A 66 10.68 14.64 3.65
C LEU A 66 10.47 13.77 2.41
N GLY A 67 11.33 13.87 1.41
CA GLY A 67 11.30 13.11 0.16
C GLY A 67 9.95 13.15 -0.56
N PHE A 68 9.91 12.77 -1.83
CA PHE A 68 8.66 12.55 -2.60
C PHE A 68 8.02 11.18 -2.29
N SER A 69 8.27 10.59 -1.12
CA SER A 69 7.67 9.31 -0.78
C SER A 69 6.16 9.47 -0.63
N ARG A 70 5.39 8.61 -1.29
CA ARG A 70 3.93 8.55 -1.16
C ARG A 70 3.51 8.20 0.27
N ASP A 71 4.39 7.52 1.01
CA ASP A 71 4.26 7.23 2.43
C ASP A 71 5.49 7.76 3.16
N PRO A 72 5.40 8.93 3.83
CA PRO A 72 6.42 9.34 4.78
C PRO A 72 6.28 8.44 6.03
N ARG A 73 6.93 7.28 6.00
CA ARG A 73 7.12 6.50 7.23
C ARG A 73 7.99 7.34 8.14
N LEU A 74 7.50 7.67 9.32
CA LEU A 74 8.24 8.47 10.30
C LEU A 74 9.65 7.88 10.51
N ARG A 75 9.74 6.54 10.57
CA ARG A 75 11.00 5.80 10.62
C ARG A 75 11.95 6.19 9.47
N ARG A 76 11.44 6.32 8.24
CA ARG A 76 12.27 6.73 7.08
C ARG A 76 12.77 8.17 7.21
N VAL A 77 11.93 9.09 7.70
CA VAL A 77 12.35 10.48 7.95
C VAL A 77 13.46 10.52 8.98
N ILE A 78 13.34 9.73 10.06
CA ILE A 78 14.36 9.60 11.10
C ILE A 78 15.63 8.95 10.53
N GLU A 79 15.53 7.81 9.82
CA GLU A 79 16.67 7.13 9.20
C GLU A 79 17.44 8.06 8.24
N VAL A 80 16.71 8.79 7.39
CA VAL A 80 17.32 9.77 6.47
C VAL A 80 17.95 10.93 7.22
N GLY A 81 17.23 11.52 8.18
CA GLY A 81 17.72 12.61 9.01
C GLY A 81 18.99 12.24 9.77
N LEU A 82 18.99 11.06 10.42
CA LEU A 82 20.16 10.53 11.13
C LEU A 82 21.31 10.25 10.15
N GLY A 83 21.04 9.64 8.99
CA GLY A 83 22.05 9.38 7.96
C GLY A 83 22.70 10.66 7.44
N CYS A 84 21.90 11.71 7.17
CA CYS A 84 22.39 13.02 6.78
C CYS A 84 23.27 13.65 7.88
N THR A 85 22.78 13.71 9.10
CA THR A 85 23.48 14.36 10.23
C THR A 85 24.78 13.62 10.55
N LEU A 86 24.74 12.29 10.70
CA LEU A 86 25.93 11.49 10.96
C LEU A 86 26.95 11.57 9.82
N GLY A 87 26.48 11.58 8.55
CA GLY A 87 27.35 11.73 7.40
C GLY A 87 28.11 13.06 7.43
N ILE A 88 27.44 14.13 7.78
CA ILE A 88 28.06 15.46 7.90
C ILE A 88 29.06 15.50 9.07
N VAL A 89 28.69 14.98 10.25
CA VAL A 89 29.57 14.89 11.43
C VAL A 89 30.84 14.09 11.12
N VAL A 90 30.66 12.92 10.50
CA VAL A 90 31.80 12.06 10.11
C VAL A 90 32.65 12.74 9.05
N GLY A 91 32.03 13.40 8.06
CA GLY A 91 32.73 14.17 7.04
C GLY A 91 33.54 15.32 7.65
N ASP A 92 32.96 16.15 8.51
CA ASP A 92 33.63 17.28 9.19
C ASP A 92 34.78 16.78 10.07
N LEU A 93 34.60 15.68 10.82
CA LEU A 93 35.63 15.10 11.67
C LEU A 93 36.82 14.60 10.84
N LEU A 94 36.56 13.84 9.79
CA LEU A 94 37.61 13.31 8.94
C LEU A 94 38.29 14.40 8.08
N LEU A 95 37.53 15.42 7.66
CA LEU A 95 38.08 16.59 6.96
C LEU A 95 39.09 17.34 7.84
N HIS A 96 38.80 17.47 9.15
CA HIS A 96 39.68 18.11 10.10
C HIS A 96 41.02 17.38 10.26
N TRP A 97 41.01 16.03 10.15
CA TRP A 97 42.22 15.21 10.33
C TRP A 97 42.99 14.97 9.03
N LEU A 98 42.27 14.74 7.90
CA LEU A 98 42.88 14.35 6.63
C LEU A 98 43.07 15.53 5.66
N GLY A 99 42.38 16.66 5.92
CA GLY A 99 42.34 17.80 4.99
C GLY A 99 41.42 17.54 3.79
N ALA A 100 41.37 18.53 2.87
CA ALA A 100 40.57 18.48 1.65
C ALA A 100 41.39 17.95 0.47
N GLY A 101 40.79 17.10 -0.38
CA GLY A 101 41.40 16.58 -1.59
C GLY A 101 40.67 15.35 -2.14
N ILE A 102 41.05 14.95 -3.36
CA ILE A 102 40.33 13.86 -4.07
C ILE A 102 40.56 12.50 -3.39
N TRP A 103 41.80 12.19 -3.00
CA TRP A 103 42.07 10.92 -2.33
C TRP A 103 41.50 10.89 -0.92
N GLN A 104 41.46 12.04 -0.20
CA GLN A 104 40.78 12.18 1.09
C GLN A 104 39.29 11.92 0.96
N ALA A 105 38.66 12.47 -0.07
CA ALA A 105 37.25 12.21 -0.37
C ALA A 105 36.96 10.72 -0.58
N ALA A 106 37.86 9.99 -1.27
CA ALA A 106 37.74 8.55 -1.46
C ALA A 106 37.82 7.78 -0.13
N VAL A 107 38.76 8.12 0.75
CA VAL A 107 38.92 7.50 2.06
C VAL A 107 37.71 7.80 2.96
N VAL A 108 37.25 9.06 3.00
CA VAL A 108 36.08 9.47 3.79
C VAL A 108 34.83 8.75 3.30
N LEU A 109 34.62 8.65 1.98
CA LEU A 109 33.48 7.96 1.41
C LEU A 109 33.50 6.46 1.77
N LEU A 110 34.63 5.80 1.60
CA LEU A 110 34.79 4.38 1.94
C LEU A 110 34.51 4.12 3.42
N PHE A 111 35.14 4.92 4.30
CA PHE A 111 34.90 4.82 5.76
C PHE A 111 33.44 5.04 6.11
N SER A 112 32.83 6.06 5.53
CA SER A 112 31.42 6.42 5.76
C SER A 112 30.45 5.31 5.32
N ILE A 113 30.71 4.66 4.17
CA ILE A 113 29.90 3.53 3.71
C ILE A 113 30.06 2.33 4.65
N LEU A 114 31.28 2.01 5.06
CA LEU A 114 31.52 0.90 5.99
C LEU A 114 30.91 1.15 7.36
N LEU A 115 31.04 2.36 7.89
CA LEU A 115 30.42 2.78 9.14
C LEU A 115 28.90 2.70 9.05
N ALA A 116 28.30 3.17 7.96
CA ALA A 116 26.86 3.09 7.76
C ALA A 116 26.37 1.64 7.74
N ARG A 117 27.09 0.77 7.06
CA ARG A 117 26.75 -0.67 7.00
C ARG A 117 26.95 -1.39 8.34
N PHE A 118 27.84 -0.91 9.16
CA PHE A 118 28.01 -1.39 10.53
C PHE A 118 26.87 -0.97 11.45
N LEU A 119 26.38 0.27 11.29
CA LEU A 119 25.29 0.82 12.13
C LEU A 119 23.90 0.34 11.69
N ASP A 120 23.64 0.26 10.38
CA ASP A 120 22.34 -0.14 9.83
C ASP A 120 22.52 -0.86 8.47
N SER A 121 21.68 -1.85 8.24
CA SER A 121 21.59 -2.54 6.95
C SER A 121 20.84 -1.75 5.86
N GLY A 122 20.20 -0.64 6.20
CA GLY A 122 19.36 0.19 5.32
C GLY A 122 20.14 0.83 4.17
N THR A 123 19.71 0.59 2.93
CA THR A 123 20.36 1.18 1.75
C THR A 123 20.25 2.70 1.73
N ILE A 124 19.13 3.25 2.21
CA ILE A 124 18.89 4.70 2.22
C ILE A 124 19.80 5.37 3.23
N PHE A 125 19.92 4.84 4.44
CA PHE A 125 20.82 5.33 5.47
C PHE A 125 22.28 5.35 4.96
N THR A 126 22.76 4.24 4.36
CA THR A 126 24.10 4.12 3.82
C THR A 126 24.38 5.14 2.73
N THR A 127 23.46 5.31 1.77
CA THR A 127 23.62 6.28 0.69
C THR A 127 23.63 7.72 1.19
N GLN A 128 22.78 8.05 2.17
CA GLN A 128 22.75 9.40 2.71
C GLN A 128 23.99 9.73 3.52
N LEU A 129 24.46 8.82 4.36
CA LEU A 129 25.66 9.01 5.16
C LEU A 129 26.88 9.20 4.25
N GLY A 130 27.05 8.34 3.21
CA GLY A 130 28.14 8.48 2.25
C GLY A 130 28.07 9.75 1.40
N LEU A 131 26.88 10.10 0.89
CA LEU A 131 26.70 11.30 0.08
C LEU A 131 27.00 12.58 0.86
N GLN A 132 26.51 12.68 2.09
CA GLN A 132 26.70 13.88 2.92
C GLN A 132 28.14 14.02 3.36
N SER A 133 28.82 12.94 3.75
CA SER A 133 30.23 12.99 4.10
C SER A 133 31.13 13.39 2.92
N LEU A 134 30.80 12.90 1.71
CA LEU A 134 31.49 13.31 0.47
C LEU A 134 31.30 14.81 0.16
N LEU A 135 30.05 15.30 0.28
CA LEU A 135 29.76 16.72 0.05
C LEU A 135 30.51 17.64 1.01
N VAL A 136 30.64 17.23 2.28
CA VAL A 136 31.41 18.00 3.29
C VAL A 136 32.86 18.17 2.89
N VAL A 137 33.50 17.12 2.36
CA VAL A 137 34.91 17.16 1.96
C VAL A 137 35.16 17.93 0.67
N LEU A 138 34.19 17.90 -0.25
CA LEU A 138 34.33 18.56 -1.57
C LEU A 138 33.88 20.01 -1.58
N LEU A 139 33.04 20.44 -0.63
CA LEU A 139 32.57 21.83 -0.54
C LEU A 139 33.55 22.69 0.29
N PRO A 140 33.70 24.00 -0.05
CA PRO A 140 34.53 24.94 0.70
C PRO A 140 34.14 24.99 2.17
N ALA A 141 35.12 25.18 3.06
CA ALA A 141 34.85 25.26 4.51
C ALA A 141 33.85 26.38 4.86
N PRO A 142 32.93 26.15 5.80
CA PRO A 142 31.95 27.15 6.19
C PRO A 142 32.61 28.29 6.97
N ALA A 143 32.13 29.52 6.78
CA ALA A 143 32.64 30.68 7.50
C ALA A 143 32.36 30.64 9.02
N GLY A 144 31.37 29.85 9.48
CA GLY A 144 30.94 29.73 10.87
C GLY A 144 31.73 28.72 11.72
N GLY A 145 32.80 28.13 11.20
CA GLY A 145 33.62 27.16 11.94
C GLY A 145 33.18 25.69 11.80
N PRO A 146 33.92 24.78 12.47
CA PRO A 146 33.64 23.35 12.44
C PRO A 146 32.25 23.07 13.06
N PHE A 147 31.56 22.06 12.53
CA PHE A 147 30.23 21.62 12.95
C PHE A 147 29.04 22.54 12.61
N THR A 148 29.24 23.71 12.00
CA THR A 148 28.12 24.56 11.52
C THR A 148 27.19 23.78 10.58
N ARG A 149 27.78 22.99 9.66
CA ARG A 149 27.03 22.13 8.72
C ARG A 149 26.24 21.05 9.43
N SER A 150 26.82 20.48 10.50
CA SER A 150 26.15 19.46 11.31
C SER A 150 24.93 20.02 12.04
N LEU A 151 25.04 21.24 12.58
CA LEU A 151 23.91 21.96 13.19
C LEU A 151 22.84 22.27 12.15
N ASP A 152 23.20 22.72 10.96
CA ASP A 152 22.28 22.97 9.86
C ASP A 152 21.50 21.70 9.50
N ALA A 153 22.18 20.56 9.41
CA ALA A 153 21.53 19.28 9.12
C ALA A 153 20.54 18.86 10.21
N VAL A 154 20.88 19.07 11.48
CA VAL A 154 19.97 18.83 12.61
C VAL A 154 18.74 19.72 12.50
N VAL A 155 18.91 21.02 12.22
CA VAL A 155 17.79 21.96 11.99
C VAL A 155 16.90 21.46 10.86
N GLY A 156 17.49 21.07 9.73
CA GLY A 156 16.73 20.52 8.60
C GLY A 156 15.96 19.25 8.97
N GLY A 157 16.57 18.34 9.71
CA GLY A 157 15.94 17.12 10.22
C GLY A 157 14.76 17.41 11.17
N VAL A 158 14.94 18.36 12.09
CA VAL A 158 13.88 18.80 13.03
C VAL A 158 12.71 19.43 12.26
N PHE A 159 12.96 20.29 11.28
CA PHE A 159 11.91 20.88 10.47
C PHE A 159 11.15 19.80 9.67
N ALA A 160 11.83 18.83 9.08
CA ALA A 160 11.21 17.72 8.39
C ALA A 160 10.32 16.88 9.33
N LEU A 161 10.79 16.64 10.55
CA LEU A 161 10.03 15.94 11.57
C LEU A 161 8.80 16.73 12.00
N LEU A 162 8.94 18.03 12.27
CA LEU A 162 7.83 18.91 12.62
C LEU A 162 6.76 18.94 11.53
N VAL A 163 7.15 19.12 10.26
CA VAL A 163 6.20 19.11 9.16
C VAL A 163 5.50 17.76 9.03
N THR A 164 6.23 16.66 9.23
CA THR A 164 5.63 15.30 9.17
C THR A 164 4.62 15.08 10.29
N VAL A 165 4.86 15.59 11.49
CA VAL A 165 3.97 15.46 12.65
C VAL A 165 2.81 16.45 12.61
N LEU A 166 3.05 17.70 12.16
CA LEU A 166 2.02 18.76 12.12
C LEU A 166 1.08 18.67 10.91
N MET A 167 1.55 18.08 9.79
CA MET A 167 0.76 17.91 8.56
C MET A 167 0.66 16.44 8.16
N PRO A 168 0.15 15.58 9.05
CA PRO A 168 0.06 14.17 8.77
C PRO A 168 -1.00 13.92 7.70
N LYS A 169 -0.67 13.09 6.71
CA LYS A 169 -1.65 12.55 5.76
C LYS A 169 -2.59 11.61 6.52
N ASP A 170 -3.87 11.59 6.11
CA ASP A 170 -4.83 10.63 6.68
C ASP A 170 -4.29 9.19 6.53
N PRO A 171 -3.96 8.51 7.65
CA PRO A 171 -3.36 7.19 7.62
C PRO A 171 -4.29 6.11 7.06
N ARG A 172 -5.60 6.39 6.95
CA ARG A 172 -6.62 5.48 6.45
C ARG A 172 -6.69 5.43 4.92
N ARG A 173 -6.17 6.45 4.23
CA ARG A 173 -6.36 6.64 2.78
C ARG A 173 -5.76 5.51 1.94
N GLU A 174 -4.54 5.11 2.24
CA GLU A 174 -3.87 4.06 1.47
C GLU A 174 -4.41 2.66 1.82
N PRO A 175 -4.63 2.28 3.12
CA PRO A 175 -5.30 1.04 3.46
C PRO A 175 -6.67 0.87 2.77
N ARG A 176 -7.50 1.91 2.74
CA ARG A 176 -8.81 1.87 2.08
C ARG A 176 -8.72 1.66 0.57
N LYS A 177 -7.69 2.19 -0.08
CA LYS A 177 -7.46 1.92 -1.51
C LYS A 177 -6.99 0.50 -1.78
N ASP A 178 -6.13 -0.02 -0.90
CA ASP A 178 -5.58 -1.35 -1.08
C ASP A 178 -6.64 -2.41 -0.79
N ILE A 179 -7.47 -2.25 0.26
CA ILE A 179 -8.57 -3.18 0.54
C ILE A 179 -9.62 -3.18 -0.59
N ARG A 180 -9.92 -2.00 -1.14
CA ARG A 180 -10.81 -1.89 -2.30
C ARG A 180 -10.31 -2.72 -3.48
N LYS A 181 -9.02 -2.61 -3.83
CA LYS A 181 -8.46 -3.40 -4.94
C LYS A 181 -8.53 -4.91 -4.70
N ILE A 182 -8.30 -5.33 -3.44
CA ILE A 182 -8.34 -6.75 -3.08
C ILE A 182 -9.76 -7.30 -3.25
N LEU A 183 -10.75 -6.56 -2.76
CA LEU A 183 -12.16 -6.96 -2.86
C LEU A 183 -12.70 -6.86 -4.30
N ASP A 184 -12.32 -5.81 -5.05
CA ASP A 184 -12.66 -5.70 -6.48
C ASP A 184 -12.13 -6.94 -7.25
N GLU A 185 -10.89 -7.38 -6.99
CA GLU A 185 -10.34 -8.59 -7.62
C GLU A 185 -11.05 -9.86 -7.15
N LEU A 186 -11.45 -9.98 -5.87
CA LEU A 186 -12.20 -11.13 -5.37
C LEU A 186 -13.59 -11.22 -6.02
N ALA A 187 -14.29 -10.10 -6.17
CA ALA A 187 -15.58 -10.04 -6.85
C ALA A 187 -15.45 -10.47 -8.33
N GLU A 188 -14.42 -9.97 -9.02
CA GLU A 188 -14.15 -10.36 -10.39
C GLU A 188 -13.79 -11.85 -10.56
N ILE A 189 -13.05 -12.45 -9.61
CA ILE A 189 -12.78 -13.88 -9.60
C ILE A 189 -14.08 -14.69 -9.57
N LEU A 190 -15.06 -14.28 -8.73
CA LEU A 190 -16.34 -14.97 -8.64
C LEU A 190 -17.18 -14.80 -9.92
N ARG A 191 -17.18 -13.60 -10.51
CA ARG A 191 -17.85 -13.32 -11.80
C ARG A 191 -17.23 -14.14 -12.94
N ASP A 192 -15.90 -14.21 -12.97
CA ASP A 192 -15.18 -15.04 -13.96
C ASP A 192 -15.52 -16.52 -13.76
N CYS A 193 -15.62 -17.01 -12.52
CA CYS A 193 -16.06 -18.37 -12.23
C CYS A 193 -17.50 -18.64 -12.65
N ALA A 194 -18.43 -17.71 -12.36
CA ALA A 194 -19.83 -17.84 -12.78
C ALA A 194 -19.95 -17.92 -14.33
N LYS A 195 -19.27 -17.02 -15.01
CA LYS A 195 -19.23 -17.01 -16.47
C LYS A 195 -18.61 -18.30 -17.06
N ALA A 196 -17.49 -18.75 -16.49
CA ALA A 196 -16.83 -19.98 -16.93
C ALA A 196 -17.74 -21.22 -16.78
N MET A 197 -18.60 -21.24 -15.76
CA MET A 197 -19.60 -22.31 -15.59
C MET A 197 -20.65 -22.28 -16.70
N ILE A 198 -21.27 -21.12 -16.94
CA ILE A 198 -22.31 -20.93 -17.96
C ILE A 198 -21.77 -21.28 -19.36
N ASP A 199 -20.55 -20.80 -19.67
CA ASP A 199 -19.89 -21.01 -20.95
C ASP A 199 -19.25 -22.41 -21.05
N SER A 200 -19.29 -23.24 -19.99
CA SER A 200 -18.58 -24.52 -19.87
C SER A 200 -17.10 -24.43 -20.25
N ASP A 201 -16.47 -23.29 -19.92
CA ASP A 201 -15.07 -22.97 -20.25
C ASP A 201 -14.14 -23.22 -19.06
N SER A 202 -13.51 -24.39 -19.02
CA SER A 202 -12.55 -24.75 -17.97
C SER A 202 -11.27 -23.92 -18.02
N THR A 203 -10.92 -23.35 -19.20
CA THR A 203 -9.76 -22.45 -19.35
C THR A 203 -10.03 -21.10 -18.68
N ALA A 204 -11.24 -20.58 -18.85
CA ALA A 204 -11.66 -19.36 -18.14
C ALA A 204 -11.65 -19.56 -16.61
N ALA A 205 -12.16 -20.70 -16.12
CA ALA A 205 -12.09 -21.05 -14.69
C ALA A 205 -10.64 -21.15 -14.18
N TRP A 206 -9.73 -21.70 -15.00
CA TRP A 206 -8.29 -21.74 -14.67
C TRP A 206 -7.68 -20.32 -14.62
N HIS A 207 -8.08 -19.40 -15.49
CA HIS A 207 -7.64 -18.01 -15.46
C HIS A 207 -8.12 -17.30 -14.19
N ALA A 208 -9.35 -17.55 -13.73
CA ALA A 208 -9.85 -17.05 -12.45
C ALA A 208 -8.98 -17.54 -11.26
N LEU A 209 -8.55 -18.82 -11.28
CA LEU A 209 -7.61 -19.35 -10.30
C LEU A 209 -6.24 -18.61 -10.34
N ILE A 210 -5.69 -18.36 -11.53
CA ILE A 210 -4.42 -17.63 -11.68
C ILE A 210 -4.58 -16.20 -11.14
N ARG A 211 -5.68 -15.51 -11.46
CA ARG A 211 -6.01 -14.18 -10.92
C ARG A 211 -6.00 -14.20 -9.40
N GLY A 212 -6.65 -15.19 -8.77
CA GLY A 212 -6.66 -15.35 -7.32
C GLY A 212 -5.28 -15.58 -6.70
N ARG A 213 -4.37 -16.28 -7.40
CA ARG A 213 -2.98 -16.45 -6.96
C ARG A 213 -2.19 -15.14 -6.99
N ASN A 214 -2.44 -14.30 -7.99
CA ASN A 214 -1.76 -13.01 -8.16
C ASN A 214 -2.20 -11.98 -7.10
N CYS A 215 -3.36 -12.16 -6.45
CA CYS A 215 -3.83 -11.28 -5.39
C CYS A 215 -2.98 -11.32 -4.12
N GLN A 216 -2.14 -12.36 -3.91
CA GLN A 216 -1.30 -12.45 -2.72
C GLN A 216 -0.41 -11.23 -2.52
N GLY A 217 0.17 -10.71 -3.61
CA GLY A 217 0.99 -9.49 -3.55
C GLY A 217 0.21 -8.23 -3.15
N LEU A 218 -1.11 -8.19 -3.37
CA LEU A 218 -1.99 -7.10 -2.91
C LEU A 218 -2.22 -7.20 -1.39
N VAL A 219 -2.47 -8.41 -0.89
CA VAL A 219 -2.64 -8.68 0.55
C VAL A 219 -1.37 -8.32 1.33
N ASP A 220 -0.20 -8.75 0.84
CA ASP A 220 1.09 -8.46 1.49
C ASP A 220 1.39 -6.95 1.50
N ARG A 221 1.07 -6.25 0.42
CA ARG A 221 1.14 -4.78 0.36
C ARG A 221 0.21 -4.13 1.37
N MET A 222 -1.04 -4.58 1.44
CA MET A 222 -2.04 -4.06 2.39
C MET A 222 -1.56 -4.23 3.84
N ARG A 223 -0.98 -5.39 4.21
CA ARG A 223 -0.38 -5.61 5.53
C ARG A 223 0.74 -4.62 5.83
N GLN A 224 1.60 -4.35 4.86
CA GLN A 224 2.67 -3.34 5.00
C GLN A 224 2.10 -1.94 5.16
N THR A 225 1.07 -1.60 4.39
CA THR A 225 0.39 -0.29 4.44
C THR A 225 -0.31 -0.09 5.79
N LEU A 226 -0.99 -1.12 6.32
CA LEU A 226 -1.63 -1.07 7.65
C LEU A 226 -0.62 -0.86 8.78
N ARG A 227 0.50 -1.61 8.78
CA ARG A 227 1.56 -1.43 9.77
C ARG A 227 2.11 0.00 9.75
N ALA A 228 2.43 0.52 8.56
CA ALA A 228 2.93 1.88 8.42
C ALA A 228 1.90 2.94 8.88
N SER A 229 0.61 2.71 8.59
CA SER A 229 -0.48 3.60 9.01
C SER A 229 -0.71 3.55 10.53
N GLY A 230 -0.57 2.37 11.14
CA GLY A 230 -0.64 2.18 12.59
C GLY A 230 0.49 2.91 13.33
N GLU A 231 1.73 2.86 12.81
CA GLU A 231 2.85 3.62 13.35
C GLU A 231 2.56 5.13 13.35
N VAL A 232 2.05 5.67 12.25
CA VAL A 232 1.66 7.09 12.13
C VAL A 232 0.54 7.44 13.11
N ALA A 233 -0.49 6.59 13.22
CA ALA A 233 -1.60 6.79 14.15
C ALA A 233 -1.18 6.71 15.62
N THR A 234 -0.07 6.01 15.92
CA THR A 234 0.49 5.92 17.27
C THR A 234 1.28 7.17 17.66
N LEU A 235 2.07 7.70 16.75
CA LEU A 235 3.01 8.78 17.00
C LEU A 235 2.39 10.18 16.83
N ALA A 236 1.39 10.33 15.94
CA ALA A 236 0.72 11.60 15.70
C ALA A 236 -0.55 11.73 16.55
N PRO A 237 -0.59 12.65 17.56
CA PRO A 237 -1.76 12.83 18.44
C PRO A 237 -3.08 13.07 17.69
N ALA A 238 -3.04 13.78 16.56
CA ALA A 238 -4.19 14.07 15.71
C ALA A 238 -4.84 12.82 15.10
N HIS A 239 -4.12 11.70 15.00
CA HIS A 239 -4.59 10.47 14.36
C HIS A 239 -4.90 9.32 15.32
N ARG A 240 -4.73 9.52 16.63
CA ARG A 240 -5.04 8.50 17.67
C ARG A 240 -6.47 7.97 17.55
N ARG A 241 -7.41 8.84 17.20
CA ARG A 241 -8.84 8.50 16.99
C ARG A 241 -9.09 7.51 15.85
N HIS A 242 -8.13 7.31 14.95
CA HIS A 242 -8.25 6.41 13.79
C HIS A 242 -7.67 5.01 14.03
N ARG A 243 -7.14 4.75 15.23
CA ARG A 243 -6.56 3.44 15.58
C ARG A 243 -7.57 2.31 15.50
N ASP A 244 -8.75 2.55 16.07
CA ASP A 244 -9.80 1.52 16.11
C ASP A 244 -10.27 1.16 14.70
N GLU A 245 -10.34 2.15 13.81
CA GLU A 245 -10.69 1.92 12.42
C GLU A 245 -9.61 1.16 11.67
N LEU A 246 -8.33 1.48 11.88
CA LEU A 246 -7.21 0.73 11.29
C LEU A 246 -7.17 -0.70 11.81
N ALA A 247 -7.42 -0.91 13.10
CA ALA A 247 -7.53 -2.25 13.70
C ALA A 247 -8.72 -3.03 13.11
N GLY A 248 -9.86 -2.36 12.87
CA GLY A 248 -10.99 -2.96 12.18
C GLY A 248 -10.67 -3.38 10.74
N LEU A 249 -9.91 -2.56 10.00
CA LEU A 249 -9.46 -2.92 8.65
C LEU A 249 -8.45 -4.08 8.66
N GLU A 250 -7.59 -4.16 9.67
CA GLU A 250 -6.64 -5.28 9.85
C GLU A 250 -7.38 -6.58 10.11
N HIS A 251 -8.36 -6.55 11.00
CA HIS A 251 -9.24 -7.68 11.29
C HIS A 251 -10.01 -8.14 10.05
N SER A 252 -10.66 -7.20 9.32
CA SER A 252 -11.33 -7.56 8.06
C SER A 252 -10.38 -8.16 7.02
N LEU A 253 -9.12 -7.68 6.95
CA LEU A 253 -8.13 -8.21 6.02
C LEU A 253 -7.77 -9.67 6.30
N GLU A 254 -7.76 -10.10 7.56
CA GLU A 254 -7.48 -11.49 7.92
C GLU A 254 -8.50 -12.42 7.27
N TYR A 255 -9.78 -12.10 7.38
CA TYR A 255 -10.85 -12.90 6.78
C TYR A 255 -10.93 -12.76 5.25
N ILE A 256 -10.63 -11.58 4.71
CA ILE A 256 -10.54 -11.40 3.25
C ILE A 256 -9.39 -12.24 2.66
N ASP A 257 -8.25 -12.39 3.36
CA ASP A 257 -7.16 -13.29 2.93
C ASP A 257 -7.61 -14.75 2.96
N LEU A 258 -8.41 -15.17 3.96
CA LEU A 258 -9.02 -16.51 4.00
C LEU A 258 -10.02 -16.70 2.85
N ALA A 259 -10.89 -15.74 2.59
CA ALA A 259 -11.83 -15.78 1.46
C ALA A 259 -11.10 -15.90 0.10
N LEU A 260 -9.99 -15.17 -0.09
CA LEU A 260 -9.14 -15.31 -1.27
C LEU A 260 -8.48 -16.69 -1.38
N ARG A 261 -8.09 -17.31 -0.26
CA ARG A 261 -7.56 -18.67 -0.27
C ARG A 261 -8.64 -19.67 -0.65
N ASN A 262 -9.82 -19.53 -0.07
CA ASN A 262 -10.98 -20.38 -0.36
C ASN A 262 -11.47 -20.18 -1.81
N SER A 263 -11.44 -18.97 -2.37
CA SER A 263 -11.77 -18.74 -3.78
C SER A 263 -10.83 -19.50 -4.73
N ARG A 264 -9.54 -19.62 -4.40
CA ARG A 264 -8.57 -20.41 -5.18
C ARG A 264 -8.85 -21.91 -5.13
N VAL A 265 -9.24 -22.40 -3.96
CA VAL A 265 -9.60 -23.82 -3.79
C VAL A 265 -10.88 -24.10 -4.57
N PHE A 266 -11.87 -23.23 -4.46
CA PHE A 266 -13.12 -23.29 -5.21
C PHE A 266 -12.89 -23.26 -6.72
N ALA A 267 -12.16 -22.28 -7.26
CA ALA A 267 -11.90 -22.14 -8.70
C ALA A 267 -11.15 -23.36 -9.27
N ARG A 268 -10.23 -23.96 -8.49
CA ARG A 268 -9.56 -25.22 -8.89
C ARG A 268 -10.54 -26.36 -9.00
N ARG A 269 -11.44 -26.51 -8.02
CA ARG A 269 -12.45 -27.59 -8.04
C ARG A 269 -13.45 -27.38 -9.15
N LEU A 270 -13.84 -26.12 -9.38
CA LEU A 270 -14.72 -25.73 -10.47
C LEU A 270 -14.15 -26.12 -11.85
N THR A 271 -12.86 -25.85 -12.11
CA THR A 271 -12.18 -26.28 -13.33
C THR A 271 -12.32 -27.80 -13.55
N SER A 272 -12.16 -28.59 -12.48
CA SER A 272 -12.33 -30.04 -12.54
C SER A 272 -13.79 -30.43 -12.81
N ALA A 273 -14.74 -29.78 -12.16
CA ALA A 273 -16.17 -30.07 -12.33
C ALA A 273 -16.68 -29.79 -13.75
N ILE A 274 -16.20 -28.71 -14.37
CA ILE A 274 -16.50 -28.37 -15.77
C ILE A 274 -15.93 -29.45 -16.71
N ASN A 275 -14.66 -29.84 -16.54
CA ASN A 275 -14.01 -30.84 -17.37
C ASN A 275 -14.70 -32.23 -17.34
N HIS A 276 -15.34 -32.57 -16.23
CA HIS A 276 -16.01 -33.87 -16.05
C HIS A 276 -17.53 -33.80 -16.21
N ALA A 277 -18.09 -32.66 -16.65
CA ALA A 277 -19.54 -32.43 -16.76
C ALA A 277 -20.29 -32.88 -15.49
N ALA A 278 -19.75 -32.47 -14.33
CA ALA A 278 -20.21 -32.93 -13.01
C ALA A 278 -21.51 -32.28 -12.54
N LEU A 279 -21.98 -31.23 -13.23
CA LEU A 279 -23.15 -30.43 -12.90
C LEU A 279 -24.19 -30.52 -14.02
N SER A 280 -25.47 -30.48 -13.68
CA SER A 280 -26.58 -30.28 -14.62
C SER A 280 -26.68 -28.81 -15.02
N ASP A 281 -27.36 -28.51 -16.12
CA ASP A 281 -27.55 -27.11 -16.56
C ASP A 281 -28.26 -26.28 -15.48
N GLU A 282 -29.26 -26.85 -14.78
CA GLU A 282 -29.98 -26.21 -13.69
C GLU A 282 -29.08 -25.94 -12.48
N ALA A 283 -28.18 -26.88 -12.12
CA ALA A 283 -27.20 -26.66 -11.06
C ALA A 283 -26.15 -25.59 -11.44
N ILE A 284 -25.78 -25.52 -12.71
CA ILE A 284 -24.88 -24.48 -13.24
C ILE A 284 -25.50 -23.11 -13.07
N ASP A 285 -26.76 -22.93 -13.50
CA ASP A 285 -27.48 -21.66 -13.39
C ASP A 285 -27.62 -21.22 -11.92
N ASN A 286 -28.05 -22.12 -11.04
CA ASN A 286 -28.22 -21.84 -9.62
C ASN A 286 -26.89 -21.46 -8.93
N ILE A 287 -25.80 -22.18 -9.21
CA ILE A 287 -24.50 -21.85 -8.63
C ILE A 287 -23.95 -20.53 -9.22
N ALA A 288 -24.12 -20.30 -10.53
CA ALA A 288 -23.68 -19.08 -11.17
C ALA A 288 -24.41 -17.84 -10.61
N GLU A 289 -25.72 -17.95 -10.33
CA GLU A 289 -26.50 -16.92 -9.67
C GLU A 289 -25.94 -16.61 -8.27
N VAL A 290 -25.70 -17.64 -7.45
CA VAL A 290 -25.09 -17.49 -6.10
C VAL A 290 -23.73 -16.81 -6.17
N LEU A 291 -22.89 -17.15 -7.14
CA LEU A 291 -21.59 -16.51 -7.32
C LEU A 291 -21.72 -15.02 -7.69
N GLN A 292 -22.66 -14.67 -8.59
CA GLN A 292 -22.92 -13.29 -8.99
C GLN A 292 -23.48 -12.46 -7.84
N GLU A 293 -24.42 -12.99 -7.07
CA GLU A 293 -24.96 -12.34 -5.88
C GLU A 293 -23.87 -12.15 -4.79
N THR A 294 -23.01 -13.14 -4.59
CA THR A 294 -21.86 -13.00 -3.68
C THR A 294 -20.92 -11.89 -4.15
N ALA A 295 -20.66 -11.80 -5.46
CA ALA A 295 -19.83 -10.73 -6.01
C ALA A 295 -20.47 -9.35 -5.81
N ALA A 296 -21.80 -9.23 -5.96
CA ALA A 296 -22.52 -7.99 -5.66
C ALA A 296 -22.44 -7.61 -4.17
N ALA A 297 -22.58 -8.58 -3.27
CA ALA A 297 -22.41 -8.36 -1.83
C ALA A 297 -20.97 -7.93 -1.47
N ILE A 298 -19.96 -8.44 -2.18
CA ILE A 298 -18.56 -7.99 -2.04
C ILE A 298 -18.42 -6.53 -2.51
N ASP A 299 -19.12 -6.09 -3.56
CA ASP A 299 -19.11 -4.69 -3.97
C ASP A 299 -19.66 -3.77 -2.86
N GLU A 300 -20.75 -4.17 -2.20
CA GLU A 300 -21.28 -3.44 -1.03
C GLU A 300 -20.29 -3.45 0.15
N LEU A 301 -19.64 -4.57 0.43
CA LEU A 301 -18.58 -4.66 1.43
C LEU A 301 -17.40 -3.74 1.11
N THR A 302 -17.03 -3.67 -0.17
CA THR A 302 -15.98 -2.77 -0.69
C THR A 302 -16.33 -1.31 -0.43
N LEU A 303 -17.57 -0.91 -0.72
CA LEU A 303 -18.06 0.43 -0.43
C LEU A 303 -18.02 0.70 1.09
N GLY A 304 -18.43 -0.26 1.90
CA GLY A 304 -18.43 -0.13 3.36
C GLY A 304 -17.02 0.06 3.94
N LEU A 305 -16.07 -0.77 3.55
CA LEU A 305 -14.70 -0.71 4.08
C LEU A 305 -13.88 0.48 3.52
N ALA A 306 -14.21 0.98 2.32
CA ALA A 306 -13.52 2.11 1.72
C ALA A 306 -14.13 3.49 2.08
N GLU A 307 -15.35 3.53 2.65
CA GLU A 307 -16.09 4.77 2.92
C GLU A 307 -15.49 5.56 4.09
N GLN A 308 -15.50 6.89 3.95
CA GLN A 308 -15.00 7.81 4.99
C GLN A 308 -16.09 8.26 5.97
N ASN A 309 -17.32 8.36 5.50
CA ASN A 309 -18.46 8.77 6.31
C ASN A 309 -18.97 7.61 7.14
N ASP A 310 -18.96 7.74 8.47
CA ASP A 310 -19.36 6.68 9.40
C ASP A 310 -20.82 6.22 9.22
N GLY A 311 -21.71 7.10 8.83
CA GLY A 311 -23.11 6.77 8.57
C GLY A 311 -23.27 5.93 7.31
N ALA A 312 -22.68 6.37 6.20
CA ALA A 312 -22.67 5.64 4.93
C ALA A 312 -21.94 4.30 5.06
N ARG A 313 -20.80 4.28 5.73
CA ARG A 313 -20.05 3.05 6.03
C ARG A 313 -20.91 2.01 6.72
N ARG A 314 -21.59 2.38 7.80
CA ARG A 314 -22.50 1.47 8.53
C ARG A 314 -23.67 1.00 7.67
N ALA A 315 -24.18 1.84 6.77
CA ALA A 315 -25.25 1.45 5.87
C ALA A 315 -24.79 0.39 4.86
N HIS A 316 -23.64 0.60 4.19
CA HIS A 316 -23.05 -0.37 3.26
C HIS A 316 -22.67 -1.69 3.96
N MET A 317 -22.05 -1.62 5.14
CA MET A 317 -21.70 -2.83 5.91
C MET A 317 -22.95 -3.65 6.30
N ARG A 318 -24.05 -2.99 6.68
CA ARG A 318 -25.31 -3.70 6.95
C ARG A 318 -25.91 -4.35 5.71
N ARG A 319 -25.88 -3.66 4.55
CA ARG A 319 -26.36 -4.22 3.27
C ARG A 319 -25.53 -5.43 2.87
N ALA A 320 -24.19 -5.29 2.86
CA ALA A 320 -23.29 -6.41 2.55
C ALA A 320 -23.56 -7.62 3.44
N ARG A 321 -23.73 -7.41 4.74
CA ARG A 321 -24.06 -8.47 5.69
C ARG A 321 -25.40 -9.13 5.37
N THR A 322 -26.44 -8.35 5.11
CA THR A 322 -27.75 -8.88 4.78
C THR A 322 -27.73 -9.69 3.49
N GLU A 323 -27.09 -9.19 2.43
CA GLU A 323 -26.95 -9.88 1.15
C GLU A 323 -26.12 -11.18 1.30
N LEU A 324 -24.98 -11.13 1.99
CA LEU A 324 -24.17 -12.31 2.27
C LEU A 324 -24.94 -13.36 3.08
N THR A 325 -25.75 -12.94 4.06
CA THR A 325 -26.60 -13.82 4.87
C THR A 325 -27.68 -14.48 4.00
N MET A 326 -28.34 -13.74 3.12
CA MET A 326 -29.33 -14.29 2.19
C MET A 326 -28.71 -15.32 1.26
N VAL A 327 -27.55 -15.02 0.67
CA VAL A 327 -26.84 -15.96 -0.19
C VAL A 327 -26.41 -17.19 0.58
N ALA A 328 -25.77 -17.02 1.73
CA ALA A 328 -25.25 -18.13 2.54
C ALA A 328 -26.35 -19.11 2.97
N SER A 329 -27.56 -18.61 3.26
CA SER A 329 -28.70 -19.44 3.66
C SER A 329 -29.21 -20.39 2.56
N ARG A 330 -28.85 -20.15 1.28
CA ARG A 330 -29.22 -20.96 0.12
C ARG A 330 -28.13 -21.94 -0.33
N VAL A 331 -26.91 -21.84 0.24
CA VAL A 331 -25.76 -22.64 -0.22
C VAL A 331 -25.78 -24.03 0.43
N HIS A 332 -26.62 -24.90 -0.17
CA HIS A 332 -26.71 -26.30 0.16
C HIS A 332 -26.86 -27.13 -1.14
N PRO A 333 -26.20 -28.30 -1.31
CA PRO A 333 -26.27 -29.08 -2.54
C PRO A 333 -27.69 -29.36 -3.03
N LYS A 334 -28.61 -29.75 -2.14
CA LYS A 334 -30.02 -29.98 -2.50
C LYS A 334 -30.78 -28.73 -2.94
N MET A 335 -30.44 -27.57 -2.40
CA MET A 335 -31.10 -26.30 -2.77
C MET A 335 -30.59 -25.75 -4.09
N LEU A 336 -29.42 -26.20 -4.53
CA LEU A 336 -28.79 -25.84 -5.81
C LEU A 336 -28.88 -26.94 -6.86
N ASP A 337 -29.78 -27.93 -6.66
CA ASP A 337 -30.05 -29.05 -7.57
C ASP A 337 -28.81 -29.88 -7.95
N VAL A 338 -27.85 -29.97 -7.02
CA VAL A 338 -26.63 -30.73 -7.18
C VAL A 338 -26.83 -32.15 -6.69
N GLN A 339 -26.70 -33.12 -7.60
CA GLN A 339 -26.99 -34.53 -7.34
C GLN A 339 -25.73 -35.42 -7.35
N ARG A 340 -24.61 -34.95 -7.94
CA ARG A 340 -23.37 -35.72 -8.05
C ARG A 340 -22.37 -35.28 -6.99
N LEU A 341 -21.66 -36.25 -6.41
CA LEU A 341 -20.65 -36.01 -5.37
C LEU A 341 -19.59 -34.97 -5.78
N GLU A 342 -19.19 -34.97 -7.05
CA GLU A 342 -18.21 -34.01 -7.57
C GLU A 342 -18.76 -32.58 -7.57
N GLY A 343 -20.04 -32.41 -7.91
CA GLY A 343 -20.75 -31.14 -7.81
C GLY A 343 -20.98 -30.71 -6.37
N GLU A 344 -21.36 -31.64 -5.48
CA GLU A 344 -21.47 -31.36 -4.05
C GLU A 344 -20.17 -30.79 -3.48
N ALA A 345 -19.03 -31.34 -3.90
CA ALA A 345 -17.72 -30.83 -3.49
C ALA A 345 -17.48 -29.37 -3.92
N VAL A 346 -18.03 -28.93 -5.07
CA VAL A 346 -17.97 -27.52 -5.50
C VAL A 346 -18.73 -26.64 -4.51
N VAL A 347 -19.97 -27.00 -4.18
CA VAL A 347 -20.81 -26.26 -3.24
C VAL A 347 -20.15 -26.23 -1.85
N MET A 348 -19.62 -27.37 -1.39
CA MET A 348 -18.98 -27.49 -0.08
C MET A 348 -17.73 -26.61 0.06
N LEU A 349 -16.96 -26.49 -1.00
CA LEU A 349 -15.75 -25.64 -1.00
C LEU A 349 -16.06 -24.15 -1.17
N PHE A 350 -17.28 -23.78 -1.55
CA PHE A 350 -17.71 -22.39 -1.59
C PHE A 350 -18.19 -21.89 -0.22
N ARG A 351 -18.75 -22.75 0.64
CA ARG A 351 -19.28 -22.38 1.96
C ARG A 351 -18.27 -21.65 2.88
N PRO A 352 -17.02 -22.12 3.03
CA PRO A 352 -16.03 -21.40 3.86
C PRO A 352 -15.77 -19.98 3.38
N LEU A 353 -15.78 -19.72 2.07
CA LEU A 353 -15.60 -18.37 1.51
C LEU A 353 -16.70 -17.42 1.99
N LEU A 354 -17.96 -17.87 2.06
CA LEU A 354 -19.06 -17.06 2.55
C LEU A 354 -18.94 -16.77 4.06
N VAL A 355 -18.51 -17.75 4.85
CA VAL A 355 -18.22 -17.54 6.28
C VAL A 355 -17.15 -16.48 6.46
N ASP A 356 -16.04 -16.59 5.73
CA ASP A 356 -14.95 -15.61 5.79
C ASP A 356 -15.43 -14.19 5.40
N LEU A 357 -16.30 -14.06 4.40
CA LEU A 357 -16.88 -12.77 4.01
C LEU A 357 -17.84 -12.20 5.06
N LEU A 358 -18.64 -13.04 5.70
CA LEU A 358 -19.51 -12.65 6.81
C LEU A 358 -18.66 -12.15 7.99
N GLU A 359 -17.61 -12.86 8.36
CA GLU A 359 -16.67 -12.45 9.41
C GLU A 359 -15.93 -11.15 9.02
N ALA A 360 -15.51 -11.00 7.75
CA ALA A 360 -14.93 -9.74 7.24
C ALA A 360 -15.91 -8.55 7.34
N SER A 361 -17.22 -8.81 7.28
CA SER A 361 -18.26 -7.80 7.49
C SER A 361 -18.47 -7.44 8.98
N GLY A 362 -17.77 -8.12 9.88
CA GLY A 362 -17.86 -7.93 11.33
C GLY A 362 -18.98 -8.74 11.98
N LEU A 363 -19.40 -9.87 11.40
CA LEU A 363 -20.25 -10.84 12.06
C LEU A 363 -19.40 -11.73 12.98
N ASP A 364 -19.98 -12.15 14.09
CA ASP A 364 -19.29 -13.07 15.00
C ASP A 364 -19.07 -14.45 14.33
N PRO A 365 -17.94 -15.14 14.58
CA PRO A 365 -17.63 -16.42 13.93
C PRO A 365 -18.68 -17.53 14.17
N GLU A 366 -19.31 -17.58 15.33
CA GLU A 366 -20.37 -18.56 15.61
C GLU A 366 -21.65 -18.23 14.83
N GLU A 367 -22.01 -16.94 14.81
CA GLU A 367 -23.16 -16.44 14.06
C GLU A 367 -22.95 -16.64 12.56
N ALA A 368 -21.78 -16.31 12.02
CA ALA A 368 -21.45 -16.48 10.60
C ALA A 368 -21.60 -17.95 10.13
N ARG A 369 -21.16 -18.90 10.95
CA ARG A 369 -21.31 -20.34 10.65
C ARG A 369 -22.76 -20.80 10.78
N SER A 370 -23.53 -20.23 11.70
CA SER A 370 -24.93 -20.62 11.93
C SER A 370 -25.87 -20.24 10.80
N VAL A 371 -25.47 -19.27 9.95
CA VAL A 371 -26.23 -18.84 8.75
C VAL A 371 -26.29 -19.96 7.70
N LEU A 372 -25.25 -20.77 7.59
CA LEU A 372 -25.20 -21.84 6.60
C LEU A 372 -26.17 -22.98 6.95
N PRO A 373 -26.94 -23.53 5.98
CA PRO A 373 -27.81 -24.67 6.19
C PRO A 373 -27.01 -25.88 6.75
N ARG A 374 -27.62 -26.65 7.63
CA ARG A 374 -27.04 -27.93 8.09
C ARG A 374 -27.00 -28.93 6.92
N LEU A 375 -25.95 -29.71 6.84
CA LEU A 375 -25.70 -30.70 5.77
C LEU A 375 -26.44 -32.00 6.07
#